data_986f7127398f20a7d7ccd7c84dd1f81e
#
_entry.id   986f7127398f20a7d7ccd7c84dd1f81e
#
_cell.length_a   1.000
_cell.length_b   1.000
_cell.length_c   1.000
_cell.angle_alpha   90.00
_cell.angle_beta   90.00
_cell.angle_gamma   90.00
#
_symmetry.space_group_name_H-M   'P 1'
#
loop_
_entity.id
_entity.type
_entity.pdbx_description
1 polymer ?
#
loop_
_entity_poly.entity_id
_entity_poly.type
_entity_poly.pdbx_seq_one_letter_code
_entity_poly.pdbx_strand_id
1 'polypeptide(L)'
;MIERFVAALLAATALLAAAPAHAGLPTLCDRHHDLSADDQDVLLRFGAVVKDELAAAGAEAALVARTGTDLHRFGIRYSHAGVVLKDHADLPWSVRQLYFACDERRPRVFDQGVAGFVFGSDDPATGWVSLVFLPPARTAALARAAADRTQALRVLGSTYSANAYPFSTRYQNCNQWVAEILAAAWDDAPATEGEDPRRRAQGWLYGQRYAPTVFEAPVRAWLWAAELVPLLHSDDHPPWELADDRMSVSMPLSIETFVHRVEPAATRVELCHVGRRVVVHRGWDALADGCVAGPDDRTLELEHG
;
A
#
# COMPACT_ATOMS: atom_id res chain seq x y z
N MET A 1 57.57 -14.17 -15.63
CA MET A 1 56.90 -13.50 -14.52
C MET A 1 55.60 -12.78 -14.95
N ILE A 2 55.63 -12.05 -16.06
CA ILE A 2 54.48 -11.28 -16.59
C ILE A 2 53.28 -12.18 -16.93
N GLU A 3 53.47 -13.34 -17.55
CA GLU A 3 52.39 -14.28 -17.91
C GLU A 3 51.60 -14.83 -16.72
N ARG A 4 52.28 -15.02 -15.59
CA ARG A 4 51.62 -15.49 -14.36
C ARG A 4 50.80 -14.40 -13.70
N PHE A 5 51.18 -13.13 -13.85
CA PHE A 5 50.39 -12.00 -13.34
C PHE A 5 49.13 -11.72 -14.21
N VAL A 6 49.24 -11.88 -15.52
CA VAL A 6 48.11 -11.72 -16.44
C VAL A 6 47.06 -12.83 -16.22
N ALA A 7 47.53 -14.09 -16.04
CA ALA A 7 46.62 -15.21 -15.73
C ALA A 7 45.94 -15.06 -14.36
N ALA A 8 46.62 -14.54 -13.36
CA ALA A 8 46.04 -14.27 -12.05
C ALA A 8 45.01 -13.13 -12.07
N LEU A 9 45.26 -12.09 -12.90
CA LEU A 9 44.33 -10.97 -13.07
C LEU A 9 43.06 -11.40 -13.82
N LEU A 10 43.18 -12.23 -14.85
CA LEU A 10 42.07 -12.79 -15.60
C LEU A 10 41.23 -13.77 -14.75
N ALA A 11 41.86 -14.56 -13.87
CA ALA A 11 41.16 -15.44 -12.95
C ALA A 11 40.40 -14.64 -11.86
N ALA A 12 40.95 -13.52 -11.38
CA ALA A 12 40.30 -12.66 -10.40
C ALA A 12 39.11 -11.92 -11.01
N THR A 13 39.18 -11.50 -12.27
CA THR A 13 38.02 -10.87 -12.98
C THR A 13 36.95 -11.88 -13.32
N ALA A 14 37.28 -13.13 -13.62
CA ALA A 14 36.29 -14.20 -13.86
C ALA A 14 35.54 -14.61 -12.58
N LEU A 15 36.21 -14.59 -11.41
CA LEU A 15 35.57 -14.83 -10.12
C LEU A 15 34.64 -13.70 -9.66
N LEU A 16 34.91 -12.46 -10.06
CA LEU A 16 34.01 -11.32 -9.82
C LEU A 16 32.76 -11.33 -10.74
N ALA A 17 32.86 -11.98 -11.91
CA ALA A 17 31.74 -12.13 -12.83
C ALA A 17 30.80 -13.30 -12.48
N ALA A 18 31.21 -14.21 -11.59
CA ALA A 18 30.44 -15.39 -11.19
C ALA A 18 29.66 -15.23 -9.88
N ALA A 19 29.66 -14.06 -9.25
CA ALA A 19 28.74 -13.78 -8.18
C ALA A 19 27.33 -13.73 -8.80
N PRO A 20 26.36 -14.58 -8.36
CA PRO A 20 25.00 -14.42 -8.80
C PRO A 20 24.57 -13.02 -8.38
N ALA A 21 24.37 -12.14 -9.35
CA ALA A 21 23.74 -10.86 -9.12
C ALA A 21 22.28 -11.12 -8.71
N HIS A 22 22.06 -11.50 -7.48
CA HIS A 22 20.79 -11.35 -6.81
C HIS A 22 20.63 -9.85 -6.52
N ALA A 23 20.52 -9.07 -7.59
CA ALA A 23 20.11 -7.68 -7.52
C ALA A 23 18.72 -7.70 -6.88
N GLY A 24 18.65 -7.20 -5.66
CA GLY A 24 17.46 -7.19 -4.82
C GLY A 24 16.31 -6.43 -5.39
N LEU A 25 15.51 -7.08 -6.21
CA LEU A 25 14.19 -6.64 -6.66
C LEU A 25 13.02 -7.43 -6.06
N PRO A 26 13.23 -8.38 -5.13
CA PRO A 26 12.12 -9.17 -4.63
C PRO A 26 11.17 -8.44 -3.67
N THR A 27 11.52 -7.24 -3.16
CA THR A 27 10.71 -6.56 -2.13
C THR A 27 9.46 -5.87 -2.64
N LEU A 28 9.36 -5.61 -3.94
CA LEU A 28 8.20 -4.95 -4.55
C LEU A 28 7.29 -5.92 -5.31
N CYS A 29 7.73 -7.15 -5.49
CA CYS A 29 6.93 -8.24 -6.02
C CYS A 29 6.33 -9.04 -4.88
N ASP A 30 5.18 -9.65 -5.11
CA ASP A 30 4.54 -10.55 -4.17
C ASP A 30 5.53 -11.67 -3.82
N ARG A 31 6.05 -11.68 -2.60
CA ARG A 31 6.94 -12.74 -2.13
C ARG A 31 6.08 -13.86 -1.57
N HIS A 32 6.24 -15.03 -2.09
CA HIS A 32 5.93 -16.22 -1.32
C HIS A 32 6.95 -16.30 -0.18
N HIS A 33 6.59 -15.80 1.00
CA HIS A 33 7.35 -16.11 2.20
C HIS A 33 7.10 -17.59 2.52
N ASP A 34 8.18 -18.33 2.77
CA ASP A 34 8.09 -19.67 3.35
C ASP A 34 7.66 -19.50 4.83
N LEU A 35 6.38 -19.17 5.04
CA LEU A 35 5.80 -19.02 6.36
C LEU A 35 5.72 -20.38 7.05
N SER A 36 6.17 -20.45 8.28
CA SER A 36 5.92 -21.63 9.12
C SER A 36 4.41 -21.84 9.34
N ALA A 37 4.02 -23.05 9.73
CA ALA A 37 2.61 -23.32 10.03
C ALA A 37 2.08 -22.45 11.17
N ASP A 38 2.94 -22.12 12.15
CA ASP A 38 2.57 -21.23 13.26
C ASP A 38 2.39 -19.78 12.79
N ASP A 39 3.27 -19.27 11.91
CA ASP A 39 3.10 -17.94 11.32
C ASP A 39 1.78 -17.86 10.53
N GLN A 40 1.48 -18.89 9.74
CA GLN A 40 0.23 -18.95 8.99
C GLN A 40 -0.99 -18.97 9.91
N ASP A 41 -0.96 -19.75 11.01
CA ASP A 41 -2.04 -19.79 12.00
C ASP A 41 -2.24 -18.42 12.67
N VAL A 42 -1.15 -17.75 13.07
CA VAL A 42 -1.19 -16.40 13.64
C VAL A 42 -1.83 -15.41 12.68
N LEU A 43 -1.36 -15.36 11.44
CA LEU A 43 -1.87 -14.41 10.44
C LEU A 43 -3.33 -14.70 10.04
N LEU A 44 -3.73 -15.97 9.95
CA LEU A 44 -5.13 -16.35 9.70
C LEU A 44 -6.05 -15.89 10.83
N ARG A 45 -5.64 -16.08 12.09
CA ARG A 45 -6.41 -15.65 13.25
C ARG A 45 -6.44 -14.14 13.40
N PHE A 46 -5.32 -13.47 13.13
CA PHE A 46 -5.30 -12.00 13.08
C PHE A 46 -6.23 -11.48 11.99
N GLY A 47 -6.21 -12.09 10.80
CA GLY A 47 -7.16 -11.79 9.72
C GLY A 47 -8.62 -12.02 10.12
N ALA A 48 -8.90 -13.01 10.97
CA ALA A 48 -10.25 -13.23 11.53
C ALA A 48 -10.66 -12.07 12.45
N VAL A 49 -9.75 -11.58 13.32
CA VAL A 49 -10.02 -10.41 14.18
C VAL A 49 -10.30 -9.17 13.32
N VAL A 50 -9.55 -8.95 12.25
CA VAL A 50 -9.81 -7.86 11.30
C VAL A 50 -11.21 -7.99 10.67
N LYS A 51 -11.62 -9.19 10.27
CA LYS A 51 -12.97 -9.46 9.74
C LYS A 51 -14.07 -9.22 10.77
N ASP A 52 -13.83 -9.57 12.03
CA ASP A 52 -14.79 -9.32 13.11
C ASP A 52 -15.02 -7.82 13.33
N GLU A 53 -13.96 -7.00 13.25
CA GLU A 53 -14.08 -5.54 13.32
C GLU A 53 -14.84 -4.96 12.11
N LEU A 54 -14.60 -5.48 10.91
CA LEU A 54 -15.35 -5.10 9.71
C LEU A 54 -16.84 -5.47 9.85
N ALA A 55 -17.14 -6.66 10.35
CA ALA A 55 -18.50 -7.13 10.57
C ALA A 55 -19.23 -6.32 11.66
N ALA A 56 -18.53 -6.02 12.75
CA ALA A 56 -19.07 -5.23 13.87
C ALA A 56 -19.42 -3.80 13.46
N ALA A 57 -18.66 -3.21 12.53
CA ALA A 57 -18.93 -1.88 11.99
C ALA A 57 -20.20 -1.83 11.11
N GLY A 58 -20.67 -2.97 10.60
CA GLY A 58 -21.86 -3.06 9.73
C GLY A 58 -21.71 -2.35 8.36
N ALA A 59 -20.51 -1.97 7.99
CA ALA A 59 -20.23 -1.23 6.75
C ALA A 59 -20.21 -2.18 5.54
N GLU A 60 -20.65 -1.68 4.37
CA GLU A 60 -20.57 -2.42 3.10
C GLU A 60 -19.17 -2.39 2.49
N ALA A 61 -18.41 -1.34 2.78
CA ALA A 61 -17.02 -1.16 2.37
C ALA A 61 -16.25 -0.33 3.39
N ALA A 62 -14.93 -0.48 3.41
CA ALA A 62 -14.02 0.36 4.18
C ALA A 62 -12.69 0.52 3.43
N LEU A 63 -11.93 1.55 3.75
CA LEU A 63 -10.53 1.59 3.38
C LEU A 63 -9.76 0.69 4.34
N VAL A 64 -8.80 -0.03 3.81
CA VAL A 64 -7.91 -0.87 4.60
C VAL A 64 -6.46 -0.58 4.22
N ALA A 65 -5.60 -0.48 5.23
CA ALA A 65 -4.16 -0.37 5.05
C ALA A 65 -3.44 -1.41 5.91
N ARG A 66 -2.25 -1.81 5.49
CA ARG A 66 -1.39 -2.74 6.24
C ARG A 66 0.08 -2.37 6.16
N THR A 67 0.85 -2.85 7.12
CA THR A 67 2.30 -2.99 6.93
C THR A 67 2.55 -3.91 5.74
N GLY A 68 3.57 -3.63 5.00
CA GLY A 68 4.08 -4.43 3.90
C GLY A 68 5.58 -4.22 3.86
N THR A 69 6.12 -3.59 2.80
CA THR A 69 7.54 -3.19 2.77
C THR A 69 7.90 -2.33 3.97
N ASP A 70 8.99 -2.68 4.62
CA ASP A 70 9.52 -1.93 5.77
C ASP A 70 9.96 -0.51 5.35
N LEU A 71 9.19 0.47 5.80
CA LEU A 71 9.46 1.90 5.62
C LEU A 71 9.65 2.63 6.95
N HIS A 72 9.95 1.89 8.02
CA HIS A 72 10.07 2.43 9.38
C HIS A 72 11.11 3.54 9.48
N ARG A 73 12.21 3.44 8.72
CA ARG A 73 13.24 4.49 8.64
C ARG A 73 12.73 5.85 8.13
N PHE A 74 11.57 5.87 7.49
CA PHE A 74 10.89 7.09 7.04
C PHE A 74 9.70 7.46 7.94
N GLY A 75 9.53 6.80 9.09
CA GLY A 75 8.40 7.00 10.00
C GLY A 75 7.06 6.50 9.42
N ILE A 76 7.10 5.62 8.43
CA ILE A 76 5.90 5.11 7.74
C ILE A 76 5.59 3.70 8.22
N ARG A 77 4.41 3.52 8.81
CA ARG A 77 3.91 2.24 9.33
C ARG A 77 3.19 1.43 8.25
N TYR A 78 2.37 2.08 7.44
CA TYR A 78 1.57 1.43 6.40
C TYR A 78 2.15 1.72 5.03
N SER A 79 2.44 0.69 4.26
CA SER A 79 2.97 0.83 2.90
C SER A 79 1.97 0.44 1.80
N HIS A 80 0.89 -0.26 2.16
CA HIS A 80 -0.08 -0.79 1.18
C HIS A 80 -1.52 -0.56 1.64
N ALA A 81 -2.39 -0.16 0.70
CA ALA A 81 -3.80 0.06 0.93
C ALA A 81 -4.69 -0.63 -0.12
N GLY A 82 -5.95 -0.82 0.25
CA GLY A 82 -7.01 -1.34 -0.61
C GLY A 82 -8.38 -0.86 -0.16
N VAL A 83 -9.41 -1.28 -0.90
CA VAL A 83 -10.82 -1.13 -0.53
C VAL A 83 -11.35 -2.51 -0.18
N VAL A 84 -11.77 -2.70 1.07
CA VAL A 84 -12.45 -3.94 1.46
C VAL A 84 -13.94 -3.83 1.16
N LEU A 85 -14.50 -4.87 0.55
CA LEU A 85 -15.90 -4.98 0.14
C LEU A 85 -16.55 -6.16 0.86
N LYS A 86 -17.70 -5.92 1.51
CA LYS A 86 -18.44 -6.94 2.25
C LYS A 86 -19.03 -7.99 1.31
N ASP A 87 -19.78 -7.52 0.32
CA ASP A 87 -20.50 -8.37 -0.63
C ASP A 87 -19.77 -8.33 -1.98
N HIS A 88 -18.75 -9.16 -2.11
CA HIS A 88 -18.08 -9.39 -3.38
C HIS A 88 -18.52 -10.73 -3.98
N ALA A 89 -18.65 -10.79 -5.32
CA ALA A 89 -19.20 -11.97 -6.03
C ALA A 89 -18.45 -13.27 -5.72
N ASP A 90 -17.13 -13.18 -5.51
CA ASP A 90 -16.27 -14.33 -5.35
C ASP A 90 -15.98 -14.68 -3.88
N LEU A 91 -15.93 -13.67 -2.98
CA LEU A 91 -15.55 -13.87 -1.59
C LEU A 91 -16.05 -12.73 -0.70
N PRO A 92 -16.83 -13.02 0.39
CA PRO A 92 -17.18 -12.03 1.39
C PRO A 92 -15.92 -11.40 2.02
N TRP A 93 -15.96 -10.11 2.24
CA TRP A 93 -14.82 -9.33 2.74
C TRP A 93 -13.58 -9.46 1.86
N SER A 94 -13.76 -9.23 0.57
CA SER A 94 -12.68 -9.16 -0.40
C SER A 94 -12.01 -7.78 -0.37
N VAL A 95 -10.69 -7.76 -0.39
CA VAL A 95 -9.89 -6.54 -0.55
C VAL A 95 -9.54 -6.37 -2.02
N ARG A 96 -10.05 -5.31 -2.62
CA ARG A 96 -9.67 -4.87 -3.97
C ARG A 96 -8.54 -3.88 -3.88
N GLN A 97 -7.47 -4.14 -4.62
CA GLN A 97 -6.22 -3.40 -4.54
C GLN A 97 -5.47 -3.44 -5.86
N LEU A 98 -4.50 -2.55 -6.02
CA LEU A 98 -3.58 -2.58 -7.14
C LEU A 98 -2.29 -3.30 -6.73
N TYR A 99 -1.87 -4.25 -7.57
CA TYR A 99 -0.57 -4.91 -7.47
C TYR A 99 0.24 -4.74 -8.75
N PHE A 100 1.57 -4.81 -8.61
CA PHE A 100 2.45 -5.02 -9.75
C PHE A 100 2.63 -6.52 -9.97
N ALA A 101 2.05 -7.03 -11.06
CA ALA A 101 2.24 -8.41 -11.48
C ALA A 101 3.63 -8.56 -12.10
N CYS A 102 4.57 -9.14 -11.35
CA CYS A 102 5.98 -9.21 -11.73
C CYS A 102 6.25 -10.07 -12.96
N ASP A 103 5.51 -11.15 -13.12
CA ASP A 103 5.53 -12.06 -14.28
C ASP A 103 5.05 -11.36 -15.55
N GLU A 104 4.04 -10.48 -15.43
CA GLU A 104 3.49 -9.72 -16.54
C GLU A 104 4.13 -8.33 -16.71
N ARG A 105 4.90 -7.88 -15.74
CA ARG A 105 5.56 -6.58 -15.68
C ARG A 105 4.59 -5.40 -15.84
N ARG A 106 3.40 -5.49 -15.25
CA ARG A 106 2.36 -4.45 -15.31
C ARG A 106 1.52 -4.37 -14.04
N PRO A 107 0.90 -3.20 -13.77
CA PRO A 107 -0.07 -3.06 -12.69
C PRO A 107 -1.34 -3.85 -13.01
N ARG A 108 -1.94 -4.44 -11.97
CA ARG A 108 -3.22 -5.12 -12.02
C ARG A 108 -4.09 -4.78 -10.83
N VAL A 109 -5.39 -4.65 -11.05
CA VAL A 109 -6.39 -4.70 -9.96
C VAL A 109 -6.60 -6.15 -9.59
N PHE A 110 -6.50 -6.45 -8.32
CA PHE A 110 -6.53 -7.78 -7.77
C PHE A 110 -7.48 -7.84 -6.57
N ASP A 111 -8.21 -8.95 -6.45
CA ASP A 111 -9.12 -9.22 -5.35
C ASP A 111 -8.60 -10.40 -4.53
N GLN A 112 -8.51 -10.21 -3.22
CA GLN A 112 -8.17 -11.29 -2.29
C GLN A 112 -8.92 -11.14 -0.97
N GLY A 113 -9.16 -12.24 -0.26
CA GLY A 113 -9.77 -12.18 1.06
C GLY A 113 -8.89 -11.44 2.06
N VAL A 114 -9.49 -10.93 3.15
CA VAL A 114 -8.78 -10.21 4.23
C VAL A 114 -7.58 -11.01 4.76
N ALA A 115 -7.71 -12.32 4.92
CA ALA A 115 -6.58 -13.15 5.35
C ALA A 115 -5.41 -13.06 4.37
N GLY A 116 -5.65 -13.22 3.06
CA GLY A 116 -4.61 -13.05 2.04
C GLY A 116 -3.99 -11.66 2.04
N PHE A 117 -4.80 -10.62 2.28
CA PHE A 117 -4.29 -9.26 2.41
C PHE A 117 -3.31 -9.12 3.58
N VAL A 118 -3.63 -9.70 4.74
CA VAL A 118 -2.77 -9.67 5.93
C VAL A 118 -1.46 -10.44 5.71
N PHE A 119 -1.48 -11.53 4.96
CA PHE A 119 -0.28 -12.32 4.61
C PHE A 119 0.79 -11.54 3.82
N GLY A 120 0.44 -10.42 3.23
CA GLY A 120 1.39 -9.59 2.49
C GLY A 120 2.27 -8.69 3.36
N SER A 121 2.35 -8.90 4.68
CA SER A 121 3.32 -8.25 5.56
C SER A 121 4.71 -8.88 5.40
N ASP A 122 5.77 -8.05 5.42
CA ASP A 122 7.17 -8.53 5.33
C ASP A 122 7.63 -9.27 6.61
N ASP A 123 7.01 -8.99 7.76
CA ASP A 123 7.29 -9.65 9.04
C ASP A 123 6.03 -10.38 9.55
N PRO A 124 6.03 -11.73 9.59
CA PRO A 124 4.89 -12.47 10.11
C PRO A 124 4.76 -12.41 11.63
N ALA A 125 5.80 -12.02 12.36
CA ALA A 125 5.78 -11.93 13.82
C ALA A 125 5.10 -10.64 14.31
N THR A 126 5.05 -9.60 13.46
CA THR A 126 4.45 -8.31 13.77
C THR A 126 3.67 -7.78 12.57
N GLY A 127 2.46 -7.34 12.79
CA GLY A 127 1.63 -6.81 11.73
C GLY A 127 0.73 -5.69 12.22
N TRP A 128 0.44 -4.75 11.32
CA TRP A 128 -0.44 -3.64 11.57
C TRP A 128 -1.48 -3.52 10.46
N VAL A 129 -2.73 -3.28 10.86
CA VAL A 129 -3.84 -3.03 9.94
C VAL A 129 -4.59 -1.79 10.43
N SER A 130 -4.93 -0.91 9.51
CA SER A 130 -5.82 0.22 9.74
C SER A 130 -7.08 0.04 8.90
N LEU A 131 -8.24 0.26 9.53
CA LEU A 131 -9.56 0.26 8.90
C LEU A 131 -10.17 1.64 9.05
N VAL A 132 -10.57 2.27 7.93
CA VAL A 132 -11.30 3.53 7.96
C VAL A 132 -12.71 3.31 7.45
N PHE A 133 -13.66 3.55 8.33
CA PHE A 133 -15.09 3.45 8.08
C PHE A 133 -15.67 4.82 7.74
N LEU A 134 -16.42 4.87 6.67
CA LEU A 134 -17.02 6.08 6.13
C LEU A 134 -18.50 6.18 6.53
N PRO A 135 -19.09 7.37 6.54
CA PRO A 135 -20.54 7.51 6.67
C PRO A 135 -21.29 6.75 5.57
N PRO A 136 -22.55 6.32 5.81
CA PRO A 136 -23.27 5.42 4.92
C PRO A 136 -23.33 5.86 3.45
N ALA A 137 -23.56 7.13 3.17
CA ALA A 137 -23.63 7.64 1.79
C ALA A 137 -22.27 7.53 1.07
N ARG A 138 -21.17 7.86 1.78
CA ARG A 138 -19.79 7.78 1.27
C ARG A 138 -19.34 6.34 1.12
N THR A 139 -19.72 5.48 2.08
CA THR A 139 -19.49 4.03 1.99
C THR A 139 -20.17 3.43 0.76
N ALA A 140 -21.44 3.72 0.54
CA ALA A 140 -22.18 3.21 -0.61
C ALA A 140 -21.61 3.71 -1.95
N ALA A 141 -21.15 4.96 -2.01
CA ALA A 141 -20.49 5.49 -3.20
C ALA A 141 -19.17 4.75 -3.48
N LEU A 142 -18.33 4.57 -2.45
CA LEU A 142 -17.06 3.85 -2.56
C LEU A 142 -17.29 2.38 -2.93
N ALA A 143 -18.25 1.71 -2.29
CA ALA A 143 -18.60 0.33 -2.58
C ALA A 143 -18.98 0.14 -4.05
N ARG A 144 -19.87 1.00 -4.58
CA ARG A 144 -20.26 0.96 -6.00
C ARG A 144 -19.06 1.19 -6.93
N ALA A 145 -18.25 2.24 -6.68
CA ALA A 145 -17.14 2.56 -7.56
C ALA A 145 -16.06 1.46 -7.53
N ALA A 146 -15.76 0.92 -6.36
CA ALA A 146 -14.75 -0.12 -6.21
C ALA A 146 -15.26 -1.48 -6.69
N ALA A 147 -16.55 -1.85 -6.50
CA ALA A 147 -17.10 -3.11 -6.95
C ALA A 147 -17.30 -3.17 -8.48
N ASP A 148 -17.61 -2.04 -9.11
CA ASP A 148 -17.74 -1.96 -10.57
C ASP A 148 -16.37 -2.13 -11.23
N ARG A 149 -16.17 -3.28 -11.88
CA ARG A 149 -14.93 -3.60 -12.59
C ARG A 149 -14.57 -2.56 -13.64
N THR A 150 -15.55 -2.01 -14.33
CA THR A 150 -15.32 -1.01 -15.38
C THR A 150 -14.78 0.28 -14.76
N GLN A 151 -15.38 0.75 -13.67
CA GLN A 151 -14.91 1.92 -12.92
C GLN A 151 -13.50 1.70 -12.35
N ALA A 152 -13.29 0.57 -11.68
CA ALA A 152 -12.00 0.21 -11.08
C ALA A 152 -10.85 0.18 -12.12
N LEU A 153 -11.14 -0.31 -13.33
CA LEU A 153 -10.17 -0.37 -14.42
C LEU A 153 -9.99 0.96 -15.16
N ARG A 154 -10.98 1.87 -15.14
CA ARG A 154 -10.84 3.20 -15.76
C ARG A 154 -9.79 4.06 -15.08
N VAL A 155 -9.61 3.90 -13.77
CA VAL A 155 -8.56 4.60 -13.01
C VAL A 155 -7.29 3.77 -12.83
N LEU A 156 -7.14 2.66 -13.54
CA LEU A 156 -5.91 1.86 -13.53
C LEU A 156 -4.88 2.46 -14.48
N GLY A 157 -3.69 2.76 -13.97
CA GLY A 157 -2.54 3.20 -14.76
C GLY A 157 -1.94 2.06 -15.57
N SER A 158 -1.37 2.38 -16.73
CA SER A 158 -0.69 1.39 -17.58
C SER A 158 0.70 0.99 -17.09
N THR A 159 1.35 1.86 -16.31
CA THR A 159 2.72 1.67 -15.85
C THR A 159 2.81 1.92 -14.35
N TYR A 160 3.48 1.00 -13.67
CA TYR A 160 3.68 1.06 -12.22
C TYR A 160 4.97 1.82 -11.87
N SER A 161 4.89 2.62 -10.80
CA SER A 161 6.05 3.11 -10.06
C SER A 161 5.71 3.15 -8.58
N ALA A 162 6.51 2.53 -7.72
CA ALA A 162 6.24 2.50 -6.27
C ALA A 162 6.26 3.91 -5.65
N ASN A 163 7.03 4.82 -6.24
CA ASN A 163 7.13 6.24 -5.85
C ASN A 163 6.39 7.19 -6.80
N ALA A 164 5.39 6.73 -7.56
CA ALA A 164 4.66 7.56 -8.52
C ALA A 164 4.18 8.89 -7.92
N TYR A 165 4.36 9.99 -8.66
CA TYR A 165 3.88 11.31 -8.27
C TYR A 165 2.35 11.35 -8.30
N PRO A 166 1.68 11.77 -7.21
CA PRO A 166 0.22 11.64 -7.07
C PRO A 166 -0.62 12.42 -8.09
N PHE A 167 -0.05 13.43 -8.72
CA PHE A 167 -0.73 14.29 -9.69
C PHE A 167 -0.17 14.13 -11.11
N SER A 168 0.40 12.93 -11.39
CA SER A 168 0.83 12.51 -12.72
C SER A 168 0.07 11.26 -13.17
N THR A 169 -0.38 11.23 -14.43
CA THR A 169 -0.99 10.04 -15.02
C THR A 169 0.03 9.08 -15.63
N ARG A 170 1.32 9.43 -15.60
CA ARG A 170 2.40 8.66 -16.24
C ARG A 170 2.63 7.32 -15.56
N TYR A 171 2.69 7.32 -14.23
CA TYR A 171 2.83 6.13 -13.40
C TYR A 171 1.69 6.04 -12.38
N GLN A 172 1.63 4.91 -11.67
CA GLN A 172 0.70 4.71 -10.56
C GLN A 172 1.29 3.72 -9.57
N ASN A 173 1.15 3.98 -8.27
CA ASN A 173 1.37 2.99 -7.23
C ASN A 173 0.04 2.45 -6.67
N CYS A 174 0.12 1.45 -5.79
CA CYS A 174 -1.04 0.82 -5.19
C CYS A 174 -1.93 1.81 -4.42
N ASN A 175 -1.33 2.70 -3.63
CA ASN A 175 -2.05 3.65 -2.80
C ASN A 175 -2.68 4.78 -3.64
N GLN A 176 -2.00 5.20 -4.70
CA GLN A 176 -2.54 6.19 -5.64
C GLN A 176 -3.82 5.68 -6.31
N TRP A 177 -3.87 4.39 -6.67
CA TRP A 177 -5.10 3.80 -7.20
C TRP A 177 -6.25 3.90 -6.19
N VAL A 178 -5.99 3.65 -4.89
CA VAL A 178 -7.00 3.80 -3.82
C VAL A 178 -7.47 5.26 -3.70
N ALA A 179 -6.57 6.23 -3.76
CA ALA A 179 -6.93 7.65 -3.74
C ALA A 179 -7.75 8.05 -4.98
N GLU A 180 -7.39 7.55 -6.17
CA GLU A 180 -8.10 7.85 -7.41
C GLU A 180 -9.48 7.19 -7.48
N ILE A 181 -9.66 5.95 -6.97
CA ILE A 181 -11.00 5.32 -6.91
C ILE A 181 -11.89 6.01 -5.87
N LEU A 182 -11.32 6.47 -4.75
CA LEU A 182 -12.03 7.27 -3.75
C LEU A 182 -12.51 8.60 -4.37
N ALA A 183 -11.64 9.29 -5.10
CA ALA A 183 -11.98 10.51 -5.82
C ALA A 183 -13.08 10.27 -6.85
N ALA A 184 -12.98 9.22 -7.65
CA ALA A 184 -14.00 8.86 -8.64
C ALA A 184 -15.35 8.49 -8.00
N ALA A 185 -15.34 7.99 -6.75
CA ALA A 185 -16.55 7.70 -5.98
C ALA A 185 -17.23 8.96 -5.42
N TRP A 186 -16.45 9.99 -5.12
CA TRP A 186 -16.90 11.18 -4.39
C TRP A 186 -17.02 12.45 -5.25
N ASP A 187 -16.54 12.43 -6.49
CA ASP A 187 -16.70 13.52 -7.44
C ASP A 187 -18.09 13.47 -8.06
N ASP A 188 -18.97 14.33 -7.57
CA ASP A 188 -20.36 14.44 -8.03
C ASP A 188 -20.49 15.24 -9.35
N ALA A 189 -19.40 15.83 -9.87
CA ALA A 189 -19.44 16.59 -11.12
C ALA A 189 -19.68 15.64 -12.32
N PRO A 190 -20.41 16.08 -13.35
CA PRO A 190 -20.60 15.28 -14.54
C PRO A 190 -19.27 15.07 -15.28
N ALA A 191 -19.03 13.84 -15.75
CA ALA A 191 -17.87 13.54 -16.56
C ALA A 191 -17.95 14.26 -17.91
N THR A 192 -16.82 14.81 -18.35
CA THR A 192 -16.71 15.39 -19.69
C THR A 192 -16.37 14.28 -20.69
N GLU A 193 -16.99 14.30 -21.86
CA GLU A 193 -16.71 13.31 -22.91
C GLU A 193 -15.23 13.37 -23.34
N GLY A 194 -14.57 12.22 -23.34
CA GLY A 194 -13.15 12.10 -23.70
C GLY A 194 -12.17 12.48 -22.59
N GLU A 195 -12.63 12.85 -21.40
CA GLU A 195 -11.78 13.16 -20.27
C GLU A 195 -11.07 11.89 -19.74
N ASP A 196 -9.76 12.00 -19.46
CA ASP A 196 -9.00 10.94 -18.80
C ASP A 196 -9.49 10.78 -17.34
N PRO A 197 -10.05 9.62 -16.95
CA PRO A 197 -10.60 9.40 -15.62
C PRO A 197 -9.57 9.59 -14.49
N ARG A 198 -8.30 9.25 -14.71
CA ARG A 198 -7.23 9.46 -13.74
C ARG A 198 -6.91 10.94 -13.56
N ARG A 199 -6.81 11.68 -14.66
CA ARG A 199 -6.57 13.13 -14.62
C ARG A 199 -7.71 13.84 -13.88
N ARG A 200 -8.94 13.42 -14.12
CA ARG A 200 -10.11 13.95 -13.41
C ARG A 200 -10.03 13.65 -11.91
N ALA A 201 -9.77 12.40 -11.53
CA ALA A 201 -9.63 12.01 -10.12
C ALA A 201 -8.51 12.79 -9.42
N GLN A 202 -7.36 12.96 -10.08
CA GLN A 202 -6.23 13.75 -9.57
C GLN A 202 -6.59 15.24 -9.46
N GLY A 203 -7.32 15.78 -10.43
CA GLY A 203 -7.82 17.16 -10.39
C GLY A 203 -8.77 17.40 -9.22
N TRP A 204 -9.67 16.44 -8.96
CA TRP A 204 -10.55 16.48 -7.80
C TRP A 204 -9.77 16.42 -6.48
N LEU A 205 -8.83 15.48 -6.33
CA LEU A 205 -7.94 15.36 -5.17
C LEU A 205 -7.17 16.66 -4.91
N TYR A 206 -6.62 17.26 -5.98
CA TYR A 206 -5.91 18.54 -5.89
C TYR A 206 -6.85 19.66 -5.43
N GLY A 207 -8.03 19.76 -6.01
CA GLY A 207 -9.07 20.73 -5.62
C GLY A 207 -9.51 20.56 -4.16
N GLN A 208 -9.57 19.32 -3.67
CA GLN A 208 -9.84 18.99 -2.28
C GLN A 208 -8.60 19.12 -1.38
N ARG A 209 -7.47 19.60 -1.89
CA ARG A 209 -6.22 19.79 -1.13
C ARG A 209 -5.67 18.47 -0.53
N TYR A 210 -5.71 17.40 -1.31
CA TYR A 210 -5.03 16.17 -0.94
C TYR A 210 -3.53 16.45 -0.78
N ALA A 211 -2.98 16.12 0.40
CA ALA A 211 -1.57 16.29 0.70
C ALA A 211 -0.89 14.91 0.72
N PRO A 212 -0.08 14.57 -0.29
CA PRO A 212 0.67 13.32 -0.30
C PRO A 212 1.75 13.29 0.79
N THR A 213 2.25 12.11 1.08
CA THR A 213 3.42 11.93 1.94
C THR A 213 4.66 12.39 1.19
N VAL A 214 5.50 13.21 1.84
CA VAL A 214 6.75 13.68 1.29
C VAL A 214 7.90 12.85 1.85
N PHE A 215 8.64 12.19 0.96
CA PHE A 215 9.89 11.54 1.30
C PHE A 215 11.04 12.53 1.08
N GLU A 216 11.88 12.67 2.09
CA GLU A 216 13.13 13.40 1.97
C GLU A 216 14.26 12.41 1.70
N ALA A 217 14.88 12.54 0.56
CA ALA A 217 16.03 11.73 0.19
C ALA A 217 17.30 12.49 0.57
N PRO A 218 18.11 12.03 1.49
CA PRO A 218 19.23 12.80 2.04
C PRO A 218 20.37 13.06 1.05
N VAL A 219 20.33 12.53 -0.15
CA VAL A 219 21.39 12.74 -1.18
C VAL A 219 20.83 12.51 -2.59
N ARG A 220 21.12 13.43 -3.53
CA ARG A 220 20.83 13.28 -4.97
C ARG A 220 21.33 11.96 -5.57
N ALA A 221 22.42 11.41 -5.03
CA ALA A 221 22.93 10.10 -5.40
C ALA A 221 21.91 8.97 -5.15
N TRP A 222 21.04 9.12 -4.16
CA TRP A 222 19.98 8.16 -3.85
C TRP A 222 18.86 8.19 -4.89
N LEU A 223 18.48 9.39 -5.35
CA LEU A 223 17.49 9.55 -6.43
C LEU A 223 18.03 8.91 -7.73
N TRP A 224 19.32 9.13 -8.03
CA TRP A 224 19.97 8.51 -9.18
C TRP A 224 20.07 6.97 -9.05
N ALA A 225 20.38 6.47 -7.85
CA ALA A 225 20.39 5.02 -7.59
C ALA A 225 19.00 4.39 -7.67
N ALA A 226 17.94 5.13 -7.30
CA ALA A 226 16.55 4.67 -7.39
C ALA A 226 16.13 4.41 -8.85
N GLU A 227 16.67 5.17 -9.82
CA GLU A 227 16.41 4.95 -11.26
C GLU A 227 16.96 3.61 -11.77
N LEU A 228 17.92 3.01 -11.05
CA LEU A 228 18.42 1.66 -11.35
C LEU A 228 17.50 0.54 -10.87
N VAL A 229 16.47 0.89 -10.06
CA VAL A 229 15.45 -0.05 -9.59
C VAL A 229 14.25 0.00 -10.54
N PRO A 230 13.93 -1.06 -11.27
CA PRO A 230 12.94 -1.04 -12.37
C PRO A 230 11.51 -0.63 -11.98
N LEU A 231 11.22 -0.48 -10.69
CA LEU A 231 9.90 -0.08 -10.18
C LEU A 231 9.92 1.29 -9.49
N LEU A 232 11.01 2.03 -9.63
CA LEU A 232 11.14 3.40 -9.13
C LEU A 232 11.47 4.33 -10.29
N HIS A 233 10.70 5.40 -10.42
CA HIS A 233 10.87 6.40 -11.45
C HIS A 233 10.81 7.80 -10.84
N SER A 234 11.63 8.72 -11.32
CA SER A 234 11.65 10.11 -10.84
C SER A 234 11.16 11.12 -11.88
N ASP A 235 11.01 10.68 -13.12
CA ASP A 235 10.73 11.54 -14.28
C ASP A 235 9.26 11.98 -14.43
N ASP A 236 8.41 11.64 -13.48
CA ASP A 236 7.06 12.17 -13.31
C ASP A 236 6.94 13.18 -12.16
N HIS A 237 7.99 13.30 -11.34
CA HIS A 237 8.04 14.27 -10.24
C HIS A 237 8.36 15.68 -10.73
N PRO A 238 7.80 16.72 -10.08
CA PRO A 238 8.13 18.10 -10.42
C PRO A 238 9.63 18.39 -10.22
N PRO A 239 10.28 19.12 -11.13
CA PRO A 239 11.71 19.40 -11.03
C PRO A 239 12.14 20.10 -9.72
N TRP A 240 11.25 20.91 -9.13
CA TRP A 240 11.54 21.58 -7.86
C TRP A 240 11.56 20.62 -6.67
N GLU A 241 10.73 19.54 -6.66
CA GLU A 241 10.83 18.51 -5.64
C GLU A 241 12.17 17.79 -5.70
N LEU A 242 12.57 17.39 -6.90
CA LEU A 242 13.85 16.70 -7.11
C LEU A 242 15.05 17.61 -6.81
N ALA A 243 14.94 18.93 -7.08
CA ALA A 243 15.96 19.91 -6.73
C ALA A 243 16.14 20.06 -5.21
N ASP A 244 15.08 19.86 -4.45
CA ASP A 244 15.05 19.93 -2.98
C ASP A 244 15.24 18.53 -2.32
N ASP A 245 15.68 17.52 -3.08
CA ASP A 245 15.85 16.14 -2.62
C ASP A 245 14.55 15.55 -2.00
N ARG A 246 13.39 15.86 -2.59
CA ARG A 246 12.06 15.47 -2.11
C ARG A 246 11.31 14.69 -3.17
N MET A 247 10.40 13.80 -2.73
CA MET A 247 9.44 13.09 -3.57
C MET A 247 8.10 12.97 -2.86
N SER A 248 7.03 13.45 -3.50
CA SER A 248 5.67 13.29 -3.02
C SER A 248 5.08 11.97 -3.53
N VAL A 249 4.55 11.15 -2.62
CA VAL A 249 4.00 9.82 -2.93
C VAL A 249 2.68 9.61 -2.21
N SER A 250 1.69 9.02 -2.87
CA SER A 250 0.47 8.57 -2.19
C SER A 250 0.80 7.39 -1.27
N MET A 251 0.60 7.58 0.03
CA MET A 251 0.76 6.57 1.07
C MET A 251 -0.54 6.39 1.84
N PRO A 252 -0.77 5.24 2.49
CA PRO A 252 -2.01 5.01 3.23
C PRO A 252 -2.31 6.10 4.25
N LEU A 253 -1.31 6.56 5.00
CA LEU A 253 -1.49 7.62 6.00
C LEU A 253 -1.98 8.95 5.38
N SER A 254 -1.49 9.31 4.19
CA SER A 254 -1.94 10.52 3.50
C SER A 254 -3.40 10.40 3.04
N ILE A 255 -3.84 9.19 2.65
CA ILE A 255 -5.24 8.91 2.29
C ILE A 255 -6.13 8.98 3.53
N GLU A 256 -5.73 8.37 4.64
CA GLU A 256 -6.46 8.39 5.91
C GLU A 256 -6.60 9.83 6.45
N THR A 257 -5.50 10.59 6.45
CA THR A 257 -5.51 12.00 6.87
C THR A 257 -6.43 12.85 5.99
N PHE A 258 -6.40 12.61 4.68
CA PHE A 258 -7.30 13.27 3.74
C PHE A 258 -8.77 12.95 4.05
N VAL A 259 -9.09 11.67 4.23
CA VAL A 259 -10.45 11.22 4.55
C VAL A 259 -10.93 11.84 5.85
N HIS A 260 -10.14 11.79 6.91
CA HIS A 260 -10.51 12.39 8.21
C HIS A 260 -10.80 13.89 8.10
N ARG A 261 -10.06 14.60 7.26
CA ARG A 261 -10.24 16.04 7.05
C ARG A 261 -11.50 16.38 6.24
N VAL A 262 -11.79 15.62 5.17
CA VAL A 262 -12.93 15.91 4.28
C VAL A 262 -14.23 15.26 4.76
N GLU A 263 -14.12 14.24 5.60
CA GLU A 263 -15.25 13.50 6.16
C GLU A 263 -15.03 13.26 7.67
N PRO A 264 -15.22 14.31 8.51
CA PRO A 264 -14.94 14.23 9.94
C PRO A 264 -15.78 13.19 10.70
N ALA A 265 -16.88 12.71 10.11
CA ALA A 265 -17.69 11.63 10.66
C ALA A 265 -17.13 10.23 10.36
N ALA A 266 -16.06 10.11 9.58
CA ALA A 266 -15.35 8.86 9.40
C ALA A 266 -14.69 8.41 10.72
N THR A 267 -14.66 7.11 10.94
CA THR A 267 -14.02 6.51 12.13
C THR A 267 -12.89 5.59 11.73
N ARG A 268 -11.92 5.40 12.63
CA ARG A 268 -10.77 4.55 12.40
C ARG A 268 -10.65 3.49 13.48
N VAL A 269 -10.27 2.28 13.07
CA VAL A 269 -9.85 1.19 13.96
C VAL A 269 -8.46 0.76 13.50
N GLU A 270 -7.52 0.80 14.42
CA GLU A 270 -6.16 0.34 14.21
C GLU A 270 -5.94 -0.96 14.96
N LEU A 271 -5.42 -1.97 14.28
CA LEU A 271 -5.10 -3.26 14.86
C LEU A 271 -3.62 -3.53 14.69
N CYS A 272 -3.02 -4.14 15.70
CA CYS A 272 -1.68 -4.70 15.55
C CYS A 272 -1.59 -6.05 16.25
N HIS A 273 -0.61 -6.84 15.84
CA HIS A 273 -0.22 -8.03 16.59
C HIS A 273 1.29 -8.09 16.77
N VAL A 274 1.70 -8.70 17.89
CA VAL A 274 3.07 -9.13 18.17
C VAL A 274 2.98 -10.55 18.67
N GLY A 275 3.46 -11.49 17.86
CA GLY A 275 3.16 -12.90 18.04
C GLY A 275 1.64 -13.12 18.08
N ARG A 276 1.14 -13.75 19.13
CA ARG A 276 -0.29 -14.05 19.32
C ARG A 276 -1.07 -12.96 20.04
N ARG A 277 -0.42 -11.95 20.60
CA ARG A 277 -1.11 -10.84 21.25
C ARG A 277 -1.58 -9.84 20.20
N VAL A 278 -2.86 -9.49 20.23
CA VAL A 278 -3.48 -8.49 19.37
C VAL A 278 -3.97 -7.32 20.21
N VAL A 279 -3.76 -6.11 19.71
CA VAL A 279 -4.31 -4.87 20.26
C VAL A 279 -5.23 -4.24 19.22
N VAL A 280 -6.41 -3.80 19.66
CA VAL A 280 -7.40 -3.09 18.85
C VAL A 280 -7.62 -1.71 19.45
N HIS A 281 -7.24 -0.68 18.72
CA HIS A 281 -7.39 0.72 19.08
C HIS A 281 -8.50 1.37 18.25
N ARG A 282 -9.31 2.23 18.87
CA ARG A 282 -10.38 2.99 18.20
C ARG A 282 -10.11 4.47 18.31
N GLY A 283 -9.96 5.12 17.20
CA GLY A 283 -9.69 6.55 17.13
C GLY A 283 -8.67 6.91 16.06
N TRP A 284 -8.42 8.21 15.93
CA TRP A 284 -7.48 8.74 14.95
C TRP A 284 -6.06 8.89 15.49
N ASP A 285 -5.89 8.85 16.80
CA ASP A 285 -4.58 8.80 17.43
C ASP A 285 -3.88 7.50 17.04
N ALA A 286 -2.59 7.57 16.80
CA ALA A 286 -1.83 6.39 16.43
C ALA A 286 -1.59 5.51 17.65
N LEU A 287 -1.80 4.20 17.49
CA LEU A 287 -1.38 3.22 18.48
C LEU A 287 0.14 3.27 18.67
N ALA A 288 0.60 3.13 19.90
CA ALA A 288 2.02 3.23 20.23
C ALA A 288 2.86 2.17 19.51
N ASP A 289 4.10 2.53 19.14
CA ASP A 289 5.05 1.59 18.54
C ASP A 289 5.26 0.36 19.42
N GLY A 290 5.58 -0.78 18.80
CA GLY A 290 5.69 -2.06 19.50
C GLY A 290 4.36 -2.68 19.88
N CYS A 291 3.23 -2.20 19.35
CA CYS A 291 1.89 -2.73 19.61
C CYS A 291 1.53 -2.67 21.12
N VAL A 292 1.79 -1.51 21.73
CA VAL A 292 1.52 -1.30 23.16
C VAL A 292 0.12 -0.72 23.34
N ALA A 293 -0.73 -1.44 24.08
CA ALA A 293 -2.09 -1.02 24.34
C ALA A 293 -2.15 0.20 25.26
N GLY A 294 -2.98 1.18 24.91
CA GLY A 294 -3.41 2.26 25.78
C GLY A 294 -4.52 1.80 26.76
N PRO A 295 -4.96 2.72 27.66
CA PRO A 295 -5.94 2.38 28.69
C PRO A 295 -7.33 1.97 28.15
N ASP A 296 -7.70 2.47 26.98
CA ASP A 296 -9.01 2.24 26.36
C ASP A 296 -8.95 1.17 25.24
N ASP A 297 -7.77 0.58 24.99
CA ASP A 297 -7.59 -0.40 23.95
C ASP A 297 -8.01 -1.80 24.38
N ARG A 298 -8.60 -2.53 23.44
CA ARG A 298 -8.91 -3.94 23.63
C ARG A 298 -7.70 -4.80 23.30
N THR A 299 -7.31 -5.66 24.24
CA THR A 299 -6.25 -6.65 24.03
C THR A 299 -6.85 -8.05 24.02
N LEU A 300 -6.39 -8.91 23.14
CA LEU A 300 -6.77 -10.32 23.08
C LEU A 300 -5.57 -11.20 22.67
N GLU A 301 -5.62 -12.47 23.08
CA GLU A 301 -4.65 -13.49 22.68
C GLU A 301 -5.28 -14.40 21.63
N LEU A 302 -4.53 -14.68 20.57
CA LEU A 302 -4.93 -15.64 19.54
C LEU A 302 -4.72 -17.05 20.07
N GLU A 303 -5.80 -17.84 20.16
CA GLU A 303 -5.74 -19.23 20.63
C GLU A 303 -4.80 -20.06 19.74
N HIS A 304 -4.21 -21.12 20.30
CA HIS A 304 -3.50 -22.13 19.50
C HIS A 304 -4.54 -23.02 18.81
N GLY A 305 -4.25 -23.35 17.54
CA GLY A 305 -5.05 -24.27 16.74
C GLY A 305 -4.81 -25.73 17.10
#